data_b6a0557b180ab78eabf60401099ef668
#
_entry.id   b6a0557b180ab78eabf60401099ef668
#
_cell.length_a   1.000
_cell.length_b   1.000
_cell.length_c   1.000
_cell.angle_alpha   90.00
_cell.angle_beta   90.00
_cell.angle_gamma   90.00
#
_symmetry.space_group_name_H-M   'P 1'
#
loop_
_entity.id
_entity.type
_entity.pdbx_description
1 polymer ?
#
loop_
_entity_poly.entity_id
_entity_poly.type
_entity_poly.pdbx_seq_one_letter_code
_entity_poly.pdbx_strand_id
1 'polypeptide(L)'
;LLHTTQTQACKLAVQDIHKRYGDNEVLKGVSLNANKGDVISIIGASGSGKSTFLRCINFLERPNAGQIVVDGEAVKTKTDRGGNLEVADHKQLQRIRTKLAMVFQHFNLWAHMNVIENVVEAPIHVLGVPRREAEDRAREYLEKVGLAPRVEKQYPSHLSGGQQQRVAIARALAMNPDVMLFDEPTSALDPELVGEVLKVMQKLAEEGRTMIVVTHEMGFARNVSNHVMFLHQGRTEEEGLPADVLSAPRSERLKQFLSGSLK
;
A
#
# COMPACT_ATOMS: atom_id res chain seq x y z
N LEU A 1 5.28 -38.95 4.60
CA LEU A 1 4.30 -37.86 4.54
C LEU A 1 4.94 -36.70 3.83
N LEU A 2 4.68 -36.55 2.53
CA LEU A 2 5.14 -35.46 1.70
C LEU A 2 4.35 -34.20 2.10
N HIS A 3 5.02 -33.23 2.73
CA HIS A 3 4.50 -31.87 2.84
C HIS A 3 4.45 -31.28 1.43
N THR A 4 3.27 -31.27 0.83
CA THR A 4 2.97 -30.46 -0.34
C THR A 4 3.05 -29.01 0.11
N THR A 5 4.18 -28.35 -0.14
CA THR A 5 4.31 -26.89 -0.10
C THR A 5 3.35 -26.38 -1.17
N GLN A 6 2.16 -25.92 -0.76
CA GLN A 6 1.29 -25.14 -1.64
C GLN A 6 2.08 -23.90 -2.03
N THR A 7 2.50 -23.85 -3.27
CA THR A 7 3.12 -22.62 -3.84
C THR A 7 2.05 -21.54 -3.77
N GLN A 8 2.17 -20.64 -2.80
CA GLN A 8 1.26 -19.48 -2.69
C GLN A 8 1.34 -18.68 -3.99
N ALA A 9 0.15 -18.31 -4.53
CA ALA A 9 0.09 -17.56 -5.78
C ALA A 9 0.70 -16.17 -5.59
N CYS A 10 1.71 -15.84 -6.38
CA CYS A 10 2.31 -14.51 -6.41
C CYS A 10 1.26 -13.50 -6.89
N LYS A 11 0.93 -12.52 -6.04
CA LYS A 11 -0.05 -11.46 -6.33
C LYS A 11 0.60 -10.20 -6.88
N LEU A 12 1.84 -9.93 -6.49
CA LEU A 12 2.59 -8.78 -6.96
C LEU A 12 4.05 -9.17 -7.12
N ALA A 13 4.61 -8.95 -8.32
CA ALA A 13 6.04 -9.00 -8.56
C ALA A 13 6.51 -7.65 -9.13
N VAL A 14 7.44 -7.04 -8.43
CA VAL A 14 8.06 -5.76 -8.79
C VAL A 14 9.54 -6.05 -9.02
N GLN A 15 10.05 -5.75 -10.21
CA GLN A 15 11.39 -6.14 -10.61
C GLN A 15 12.19 -4.94 -11.07
N ASP A 16 13.32 -4.72 -10.40
CA ASP A 16 14.36 -3.78 -10.78
C ASP A 16 13.85 -2.37 -11.09
N ILE A 17 13.05 -1.80 -10.19
CA ILE A 17 12.45 -0.49 -10.38
C ILE A 17 13.48 0.61 -10.18
N HIS A 18 13.67 1.39 -11.24
CA HIS A 18 14.44 2.63 -11.22
C HIS A 18 13.52 3.84 -11.35
N LYS A 19 13.80 4.89 -10.59
CA LYS A 19 13.10 6.18 -10.70
C LYS A 19 14.06 7.33 -10.54
N ARG A 20 13.96 8.28 -11.46
CA ARG A 20 14.79 9.50 -11.49
C ARG A 20 13.90 10.73 -11.60
N TYR A 21 14.28 11.80 -10.92
CA TYR A 21 13.72 13.15 -11.07
C TYR A 21 14.86 14.08 -11.51
N GLY A 22 14.91 14.46 -12.78
CA GLY A 22 16.07 15.11 -13.37
C GLY A 22 17.32 14.24 -13.23
N ASP A 23 18.38 14.77 -12.63
CA ASP A 23 19.64 14.06 -12.39
C ASP A 23 19.65 13.22 -11.10
N ASN A 24 18.63 13.38 -10.25
CA ASN A 24 18.54 12.67 -8.97
C ASN A 24 17.86 11.31 -9.15
N GLU A 25 18.61 10.22 -9.03
CA GLU A 25 18.09 8.86 -9.02
C GLU A 25 17.62 8.47 -7.61
N VAL A 26 16.30 8.41 -7.43
CA VAL A 26 15.63 8.13 -6.14
C VAL A 26 15.46 6.63 -5.90
N LEU A 27 15.21 5.84 -6.95
CA LEU A 27 15.16 4.36 -6.87
C LEU A 27 16.21 3.79 -7.82
N LYS A 28 16.97 2.82 -7.31
CA LYS A 28 18.19 2.28 -7.94
C LYS A 28 18.13 0.76 -8.03
N GLY A 29 17.06 0.24 -8.67
CA GLY A 29 16.88 -1.19 -8.86
C GLY A 29 16.21 -1.88 -7.66
N VAL A 30 15.06 -1.35 -7.21
CA VAL A 30 14.31 -1.94 -6.08
C VAL A 30 13.36 -3.02 -6.61
N SER A 31 13.39 -4.20 -5.98
CA SER A 31 12.54 -5.34 -6.30
C SER A 31 11.75 -5.79 -5.07
N LEU A 32 10.56 -6.36 -5.28
CA LEU A 32 9.70 -6.90 -4.22
C LEU A 32 8.76 -7.94 -4.80
N ASN A 33 8.57 -9.06 -4.10
CA ASN A 33 7.56 -10.06 -4.43
C ASN A 33 6.60 -10.23 -3.24
N ALA A 34 5.30 -10.26 -3.52
CA ALA A 34 4.28 -10.53 -2.53
C ALA A 34 3.35 -11.66 -3.01
N ASN A 35 3.22 -12.69 -2.19
CA ASN A 35 2.26 -13.76 -2.38
C ASN A 35 0.93 -13.40 -1.74
N LYS A 36 -0.09 -14.18 -2.04
CA LYS A 36 -1.40 -14.02 -1.40
C LYS A 36 -1.29 -14.11 0.12
N GLY A 37 -1.78 -13.11 0.83
CA GLY A 37 -1.78 -13.03 2.27
C GLY A 37 -0.49 -12.48 2.89
N ASP A 38 0.51 -12.12 2.07
CA ASP A 38 1.72 -11.48 2.59
C ASP A 38 1.43 -10.06 3.09
N VAL A 39 2.05 -9.73 4.23
CA VAL A 39 2.10 -8.38 4.78
C VAL A 39 3.55 -7.94 4.82
N ILE A 40 3.93 -7.07 3.89
CA ILE A 40 5.29 -6.59 3.74
C ILE A 40 5.38 -5.16 4.25
N SER A 41 6.19 -4.93 5.29
CA SER A 41 6.51 -3.58 5.75
C SER A 41 7.77 -3.04 5.10
N ILE A 42 7.69 -1.83 4.54
CA ILE A 42 8.82 -1.08 4.00
C ILE A 42 9.18 0.01 4.99
N ILE A 43 10.36 -0.06 5.55
CA ILE A 43 10.89 0.89 6.55
C ILE A 43 12.12 1.62 5.99
N GLY A 44 12.49 2.74 6.59
CA GLY A 44 13.67 3.52 6.20
C GLY A 44 13.52 4.99 6.53
N ALA A 45 14.61 5.73 6.49
CA ALA A 45 14.64 7.16 6.77
C ALA A 45 13.80 7.97 5.77
N SER A 46 13.44 9.20 6.14
CA SER A 46 12.79 10.13 5.21
C SER A 46 13.67 10.33 3.96
N GLY A 47 13.06 10.40 2.80
CA GLY A 47 13.78 10.55 1.53
C GLY A 47 14.48 9.28 1.01
N SER A 48 14.35 8.12 1.65
CA SER A 48 14.96 6.86 1.15
C SER A 48 14.29 6.28 -0.10
N GLY A 49 13.12 6.82 -0.52
CA GLY A 49 12.41 6.39 -1.73
C GLY A 49 11.17 5.52 -1.49
N LYS A 50 10.77 5.25 -0.23
CA LYS A 50 9.65 4.36 0.13
C LYS A 50 8.34 4.70 -0.58
N SER A 51 7.84 5.93 -0.39
CA SER A 51 6.59 6.39 -1.01
C SER A 51 6.69 6.45 -2.54
N THR A 52 7.85 6.83 -3.07
CA THR A 52 8.11 6.81 -4.51
C THR A 52 8.00 5.38 -5.06
N PHE A 53 8.61 4.40 -4.37
CA PHE A 53 8.53 3.00 -4.75
C PHE A 53 7.07 2.50 -4.74
N LEU A 54 6.34 2.78 -3.66
CA LEU A 54 4.94 2.38 -3.56
C LEU A 54 4.07 2.99 -4.67
N ARG A 55 4.32 4.27 -5.02
CA ARG A 55 3.61 4.96 -6.11
C ARG A 55 4.03 4.47 -7.50
N CYS A 56 5.23 3.92 -7.66
CA CYS A 56 5.62 3.26 -8.90
C CYS A 56 4.83 1.97 -9.11
N ILE A 57 4.50 1.21 -8.05
CA ILE A 57 3.77 -0.06 -8.15
C ILE A 57 2.42 0.11 -8.85
N ASN A 58 1.70 1.19 -8.57
CA ASN A 58 0.40 1.46 -9.23
C ASN A 58 0.48 2.49 -10.38
N PHE A 59 1.70 2.84 -10.82
CA PHE A 59 1.95 3.84 -11.85
C PHE A 59 1.37 5.24 -11.57
N LEU A 60 1.17 5.62 -10.31
CA LEU A 60 0.98 7.03 -9.95
C LEU A 60 2.27 7.82 -10.22
N GLU A 61 3.41 7.21 -9.95
CA GLU A 61 4.71 7.64 -10.44
C GLU A 61 5.17 6.68 -11.54
N ARG A 62 5.59 7.19 -12.70
CA ARG A 62 6.16 6.35 -13.75
C ARG A 62 7.58 5.96 -13.38
N PRO A 63 7.92 4.67 -13.29
CA PRO A 63 9.31 4.24 -13.20
C PRO A 63 10.06 4.55 -14.50
N ASN A 64 11.38 4.74 -14.43
CA ASN A 64 12.22 4.91 -15.61
C ASN A 64 12.65 3.56 -16.18
N ALA A 65 12.76 2.52 -15.33
CA ALA A 65 13.06 1.15 -15.73
C ALA A 65 12.43 0.16 -14.76
N GLY A 66 12.41 -1.11 -15.15
CA GLY A 66 11.87 -2.22 -14.34
C GLY A 66 10.55 -2.76 -14.89
N GLN A 67 9.98 -3.73 -14.17
CA GLN A 67 8.73 -4.39 -14.55
C GLN A 67 7.82 -4.55 -13.32
N ILE A 68 6.51 -4.44 -13.54
CA ILE A 68 5.48 -4.67 -12.52
C ILE A 68 4.49 -5.69 -13.08
N VAL A 69 4.28 -6.75 -12.32
CA VAL A 69 3.35 -7.85 -12.62
C VAL A 69 2.35 -7.95 -11.49
N VAL A 70 1.06 -7.89 -11.80
CA VAL A 70 -0.02 -7.99 -10.83
C VAL A 70 -0.89 -9.18 -11.19
N ASP A 71 -0.99 -10.15 -10.28
CA ASP A 71 -1.78 -11.37 -10.45
C ASP A 71 -1.44 -12.09 -11.78
N GLY A 72 -0.14 -12.19 -12.06
CA GLY A 72 0.41 -12.83 -13.27
C GLY A 72 0.35 -11.98 -14.55
N GLU A 73 -0.22 -10.76 -14.51
CA GLU A 73 -0.31 -9.87 -15.66
C GLU A 73 0.72 -8.75 -15.57
N ALA A 74 1.70 -8.73 -16.51
CA ALA A 74 2.68 -7.67 -16.59
C ALA A 74 2.08 -6.39 -17.19
N VAL A 75 2.37 -5.23 -16.56
CA VAL A 75 2.02 -3.93 -17.14
C VAL A 75 2.78 -3.77 -18.46
N LYS A 76 2.04 -3.54 -19.55
CA LYS A 76 2.62 -3.30 -20.87
C LYS A 76 3.25 -1.92 -20.94
N THR A 77 4.56 -1.91 -21.11
CA THR A 77 5.34 -0.68 -21.25
C THR A 77 6.11 -0.70 -22.57
N LYS A 78 6.46 0.48 -23.04
CA LYS A 78 7.39 0.71 -24.15
C LYS A 78 8.41 1.74 -23.70
N THR A 79 9.57 1.76 -24.36
CA THR A 79 10.58 2.77 -24.09
C THR A 79 10.38 3.95 -25.04
N ASP A 80 10.33 5.17 -24.50
CA ASP A 80 10.29 6.40 -25.28
C ASP A 80 11.65 6.71 -25.93
N ARG A 81 11.71 7.78 -26.74
CA ARG A 81 12.96 8.23 -27.40
C ARG A 81 14.05 8.67 -26.41
N GLY A 82 13.65 9.01 -25.18
CA GLY A 82 14.56 9.39 -24.09
C GLY A 82 15.01 8.23 -23.21
N GLY A 83 14.61 6.98 -23.53
CA GLY A 83 14.95 5.79 -22.74
C GLY A 83 14.09 5.57 -21.52
N ASN A 84 12.99 6.34 -21.33
CA ASN A 84 12.11 6.18 -20.19
C ASN A 84 10.95 5.22 -20.49
N LEU A 85 10.47 4.51 -19.48
CA LEU A 85 9.28 3.69 -19.61
C LEU A 85 8.03 4.54 -19.83
N GLU A 86 7.23 4.13 -20.79
CA GLU A 86 5.90 4.70 -21.04
C GLU A 86 4.87 3.56 -21.08
N VAL A 87 3.67 3.83 -20.58
CA VAL A 87 2.57 2.86 -20.63
C VAL A 87 2.14 2.66 -22.07
N ALA A 88 2.19 1.40 -22.55
CA ALA A 88 1.80 1.05 -23.92
C ALA A 88 0.30 0.81 -24.07
N ASP A 89 -0.38 0.42 -22.99
CA ASP A 89 -1.82 0.10 -22.97
C ASP A 89 -2.49 0.70 -21.73
N HIS A 90 -3.08 1.89 -21.88
CA HIS A 90 -3.75 2.59 -20.79
C HIS A 90 -5.02 1.86 -20.29
N LYS A 91 -5.73 1.12 -21.14
CA LYS A 91 -6.90 0.34 -20.74
C LYS A 91 -6.48 -0.84 -19.85
N GLN A 92 -5.38 -1.50 -20.21
CA GLN A 92 -4.79 -2.54 -19.38
C GLN A 92 -4.37 -1.98 -18.01
N LEU A 93 -3.67 -0.85 -17.98
CA LEU A 93 -3.24 -0.23 -16.73
C LEU A 93 -4.45 0.13 -15.85
N GLN A 94 -5.53 0.68 -16.41
CA GLN A 94 -6.75 0.96 -15.64
C GLN A 94 -7.31 -0.31 -15.01
N ARG A 95 -7.39 -1.42 -15.76
CA ARG A 95 -7.84 -2.72 -15.23
C ARG A 95 -6.89 -3.25 -14.14
N ILE A 96 -5.58 -3.16 -14.33
CA ILE A 96 -4.60 -3.58 -13.31
C ILE A 96 -4.76 -2.74 -12.04
N ARG A 97 -4.99 -1.43 -12.15
CA ARG A 97 -5.23 -0.54 -11.01
C ARG A 97 -6.47 -0.90 -10.18
N THR A 98 -7.48 -1.55 -10.75
CA THR A 98 -8.61 -2.02 -9.94
C THR A 98 -8.22 -3.13 -8.97
N LYS A 99 -7.12 -3.85 -9.25
CA LYS A 99 -6.55 -4.89 -8.38
C LYS A 99 -5.61 -4.35 -7.31
N LEU A 100 -5.21 -3.07 -7.42
CA LEU A 100 -4.27 -2.38 -6.53
C LEU A 100 -4.97 -1.20 -5.86
N ALA A 101 -5.38 -1.33 -4.61
CA ALA A 101 -5.93 -0.19 -3.88
C ALA A 101 -4.85 0.52 -3.07
N MET A 102 -4.86 1.85 -3.10
CA MET A 102 -3.89 2.67 -2.37
C MET A 102 -4.56 3.51 -1.29
N VAL A 103 -4.01 3.45 -0.08
CA VAL A 103 -4.36 4.26 1.07
C VAL A 103 -3.21 5.23 1.34
N PHE A 104 -3.50 6.52 1.33
CA PHE A 104 -2.51 7.59 1.43
C PHE A 104 -2.35 8.12 2.85
N GLN A 105 -1.25 8.79 3.12
CA GLN A 105 -0.97 9.50 4.36
C GLN A 105 -2.03 10.58 4.66
N HIS A 106 -2.46 11.33 3.67
CA HIS A 106 -3.45 12.42 3.77
C HIS A 106 -4.83 11.99 3.31
N PHE A 107 -5.36 10.89 3.76
CA PHE A 107 -6.71 10.36 3.55
C PHE A 107 -7.29 10.49 2.12
N ASN A 108 -7.12 11.64 1.47
CA ASN A 108 -7.56 11.99 0.11
C ASN A 108 -9.06 11.72 -0.11
N LEU A 109 -9.89 12.04 0.88
CA LEU A 109 -11.33 11.98 0.73
C LEU A 109 -11.82 13.18 -0.10
N TRP A 110 -12.85 12.94 -0.90
CA TRP A 110 -13.54 14.02 -1.63
C TRP A 110 -14.37 14.84 -0.64
N ALA A 111 -13.96 16.09 -0.41
CA ALA A 111 -14.55 16.97 0.61
C ALA A 111 -16.02 17.31 0.35
N HIS A 112 -16.45 17.31 -0.93
CA HIS A 112 -17.81 17.58 -1.37
C HIS A 112 -18.75 16.37 -1.34
N MET A 113 -18.24 15.19 -1.01
CA MET A 113 -18.97 13.94 -0.86
C MET A 113 -19.04 13.52 0.61
N ASN A 114 -20.16 12.98 1.02
CA ASN A 114 -20.28 12.35 2.34
C ASN A 114 -19.53 11.02 2.39
N VAL A 115 -19.51 10.36 3.55
CA VAL A 115 -18.74 9.11 3.78
C VAL A 115 -19.18 8.00 2.82
N ILE A 116 -20.49 7.71 2.73
CA ILE A 116 -20.97 6.62 1.86
C ILE A 116 -20.67 6.91 0.39
N GLU A 117 -20.84 8.15 -0.07
CA GLU A 117 -20.51 8.57 -1.43
C GLU A 117 -19.02 8.38 -1.73
N ASN A 118 -18.13 8.74 -0.80
CA ASN A 118 -16.69 8.49 -0.93
C ASN A 118 -16.34 7.01 -1.13
N VAL A 119 -17.09 6.10 -0.51
CA VAL A 119 -16.80 4.66 -0.58
C VAL A 119 -17.38 4.02 -1.85
N VAL A 120 -18.57 4.46 -2.31
CA VAL A 120 -19.25 3.83 -3.44
C VAL A 120 -18.85 4.37 -4.81
N GLU A 121 -18.21 5.53 -4.88
CA GLU A 121 -17.91 6.24 -6.14
C GLU A 121 -17.15 5.35 -7.13
N ALA A 122 -16.03 4.76 -6.69
CA ALA A 122 -15.22 3.93 -7.56
C ALA A 122 -15.90 2.58 -7.89
N PRO A 123 -16.51 1.82 -6.97
CA PRO A 123 -17.30 0.63 -7.31
C PRO A 123 -18.37 0.87 -8.36
N ILE A 124 -19.10 1.98 -8.29
CA ILE A 124 -20.17 2.29 -9.25
C ILE A 124 -19.57 2.66 -10.61
N HIS A 125 -18.64 3.62 -10.65
CA HIS A 125 -18.19 4.23 -11.90
C HIS A 125 -17.04 3.50 -12.57
N VAL A 126 -16.27 2.70 -11.83
CA VAL A 126 -15.12 1.94 -12.38
C VAL A 126 -15.47 0.47 -12.58
N LEU A 127 -16.17 -0.15 -11.61
CA LEU A 127 -16.52 -1.56 -11.69
C LEU A 127 -17.94 -1.81 -12.24
N GLY A 128 -18.77 -0.76 -12.39
CA GLY A 128 -20.13 -0.88 -12.87
C GLY A 128 -21.09 -1.57 -11.88
N VAL A 129 -20.76 -1.58 -10.59
CA VAL A 129 -21.59 -2.19 -9.55
C VAL A 129 -22.89 -1.38 -9.40
N PRO A 130 -24.06 -2.01 -9.35
CA PRO A 130 -25.32 -1.30 -9.12
C PRO A 130 -25.26 -0.51 -7.79
N ARG A 131 -25.79 0.72 -7.78
CA ARG A 131 -25.71 1.63 -6.63
C ARG A 131 -26.14 0.98 -5.33
N ARG A 132 -27.28 0.28 -5.30
CA ARG A 132 -27.78 -0.38 -4.08
C ARG A 132 -26.78 -1.40 -3.55
N GLU A 133 -26.24 -2.24 -4.41
CA GLU A 133 -25.23 -3.23 -4.03
C GLU A 133 -23.93 -2.58 -3.55
N ALA A 134 -23.49 -1.49 -4.21
CA ALA A 134 -22.32 -0.73 -3.77
C ALA A 134 -22.51 -0.11 -2.38
N GLU A 135 -23.71 0.45 -2.10
CA GLU A 135 -24.05 1.01 -0.79
C GLU A 135 -24.12 -0.06 0.30
N ASP A 136 -24.71 -1.23 0.03
CA ASP A 136 -24.77 -2.33 1.00
C ASP A 136 -23.36 -2.83 1.33
N ARG A 137 -22.51 -3.06 0.34
CA ARG A 137 -21.08 -3.41 0.55
C ARG A 137 -20.30 -2.31 1.28
N ALA A 138 -20.57 -1.04 0.96
CA ALA A 138 -19.92 0.08 1.64
C ALA A 138 -20.23 0.11 3.14
N ARG A 139 -21.48 -0.15 3.54
CA ARG A 139 -21.88 -0.26 4.95
C ARG A 139 -21.15 -1.39 5.66
N GLU A 140 -21.03 -2.56 5.03
CA GLU A 140 -20.26 -3.69 5.57
C GLU A 140 -18.79 -3.31 5.79
N TYR A 141 -18.15 -2.59 4.85
CA TYR A 141 -16.77 -2.16 5.01
C TYR A 141 -16.61 -1.03 6.03
N LEU A 142 -17.56 -0.10 6.13
CA LEU A 142 -17.55 0.93 7.16
C LEU A 142 -17.67 0.32 8.56
N GLU A 143 -18.53 -0.67 8.75
CA GLU A 143 -18.64 -1.44 10.00
C GLU A 143 -17.35 -2.22 10.28
N LYS A 144 -16.79 -2.88 9.25
CA LYS A 144 -15.53 -3.64 9.35
C LYS A 144 -14.38 -2.78 9.88
N VAL A 145 -14.29 -1.53 9.45
CA VAL A 145 -13.27 -0.59 9.94
C VAL A 145 -13.67 0.13 11.25
N GLY A 146 -14.75 -0.30 11.90
CA GLY A 146 -15.18 0.18 13.20
C GLY A 146 -15.83 1.56 13.17
N LEU A 147 -16.49 1.93 12.08
CA LEU A 147 -17.26 3.17 11.98
C LEU A 147 -18.75 2.92 12.21
N ALA A 148 -19.36 3.72 13.10
CA ALA A 148 -20.77 3.59 13.40
C ALA A 148 -21.65 4.04 12.21
N PRO A 149 -22.87 3.47 12.01
CA PRO A 149 -23.75 3.83 10.89
C PRO A 149 -24.08 5.32 10.78
N ARG A 150 -24.08 6.04 11.90
CA ARG A 150 -24.35 7.50 11.95
C ARG A 150 -23.34 8.35 11.14
N VAL A 151 -22.15 7.83 10.85
CA VAL A 151 -21.12 8.58 10.11
C VAL A 151 -21.32 8.52 8.60
N GLU A 152 -22.14 7.61 8.05
CA GLU A 152 -22.28 7.40 6.61
C GLU A 152 -22.71 8.67 5.85
N LYS A 153 -23.51 9.54 6.50
CA LYS A 153 -24.02 10.82 5.94
C LYS A 153 -23.17 12.03 6.31
N GLN A 154 -22.11 11.85 7.12
CA GLN A 154 -21.21 12.94 7.50
C GLN A 154 -20.22 13.24 6.36
N TYR A 155 -19.74 14.48 6.31
CA TYR A 155 -18.70 14.90 5.40
C TYR A 155 -17.32 14.78 6.07
N PRO A 156 -16.22 14.66 5.28
CA PRO A 156 -14.87 14.53 5.83
C PRO A 156 -14.51 15.56 6.89
N SER A 157 -14.97 16.81 6.75
CA SER A 157 -14.72 17.90 7.70
C SER A 157 -15.33 17.67 9.10
N HIS A 158 -16.28 16.76 9.24
CA HIS A 158 -16.93 16.41 10.52
C HIS A 158 -16.30 15.19 11.19
N LEU A 159 -15.27 14.61 10.59
CA LEU A 159 -14.61 13.39 11.06
C LEU A 159 -13.25 13.69 11.69
N SER A 160 -12.89 12.93 12.73
CA SER A 160 -11.50 12.92 13.21
C SER A 160 -10.55 12.36 12.15
N GLY A 161 -9.25 12.65 12.25
CA GLY A 161 -8.24 12.09 11.35
C GLY A 161 -8.28 10.56 11.29
N GLY A 162 -8.41 9.90 12.42
CA GLY A 162 -8.53 8.44 12.49
C GLY A 162 -9.81 7.92 11.82
N GLN A 163 -10.93 8.63 11.92
CA GLN A 163 -12.16 8.30 11.20
C GLN A 163 -11.99 8.49 9.70
N GLN A 164 -11.39 9.60 9.26
CA GLN A 164 -11.10 9.85 7.84
C GLN A 164 -10.22 8.75 7.25
N GLN A 165 -9.18 8.32 7.96
CA GLN A 165 -8.30 7.25 7.50
C GLN A 165 -9.05 5.91 7.42
N ARG A 166 -9.91 5.61 8.38
CA ARG A 166 -10.73 4.40 8.31
C ARG A 166 -11.74 4.44 7.15
N VAL A 167 -12.29 5.60 6.81
CA VAL A 167 -13.09 5.77 5.57
C VAL A 167 -12.24 5.53 4.34
N ALA A 168 -11.00 6.04 4.29
CA ALA A 168 -10.08 5.80 3.17
C ALA A 168 -9.74 4.30 3.02
N ILE A 169 -9.59 3.57 4.12
CA ILE A 169 -9.40 2.11 4.10
C ILE A 169 -10.67 1.40 3.59
N ALA A 170 -11.87 1.79 4.07
CA ALA A 170 -13.14 1.24 3.60
C ALA A 170 -13.34 1.47 2.09
N ARG A 171 -13.01 2.67 1.60
CA ARG A 171 -13.01 3.02 0.17
C ARG A 171 -12.08 2.11 -0.64
N ALA A 172 -10.89 1.84 -0.13
CA ALA A 172 -9.94 0.93 -0.76
C ALA A 172 -10.49 -0.52 -0.81
N LEU A 173 -11.08 -1.00 0.29
CA LEU A 173 -11.67 -2.33 0.41
C LEU A 173 -12.87 -2.52 -0.54
N ALA A 174 -13.66 -1.46 -0.78
CA ALA A 174 -14.84 -1.49 -1.64
C ALA A 174 -14.52 -1.87 -3.10
N MET A 175 -13.29 -1.67 -3.55
CA MET A 175 -12.79 -2.11 -4.85
C MET A 175 -12.44 -3.62 -4.89
N ASN A 176 -12.52 -4.32 -3.76
CA ASN A 176 -12.09 -5.72 -3.60
C ASN A 176 -10.72 -6.03 -4.22
N PRO A 177 -9.67 -5.30 -3.84
CA PRO A 177 -8.36 -5.41 -4.46
C PRO A 177 -7.65 -6.71 -4.13
N ASP A 178 -6.76 -7.16 -5.03
CA ASP A 178 -5.82 -8.26 -4.77
C ASP A 178 -4.70 -7.85 -3.81
N VAL A 179 -4.24 -6.60 -3.91
CA VAL A 179 -3.16 -6.03 -3.07
C VAL A 179 -3.56 -4.64 -2.58
N MET A 180 -3.35 -4.37 -1.31
CA MET A 180 -3.51 -3.05 -0.71
C MET A 180 -2.15 -2.41 -0.46
N LEU A 181 -1.99 -1.17 -0.90
CA LEU A 181 -0.78 -0.37 -0.75
C LEU A 181 -1.05 0.75 0.27
N PHE A 182 -0.27 0.81 1.34
CA PHE A 182 -0.41 1.80 2.39
C PHE A 182 0.82 2.72 2.44
N ASP A 183 0.64 3.99 2.15
CA ASP A 183 1.69 5.02 2.17
C ASP A 183 1.62 5.80 3.47
N GLU A 184 2.37 5.38 4.49
CA GLU A 184 2.44 5.99 5.83
C GLU A 184 1.05 6.28 6.45
N PRO A 185 0.17 5.28 6.61
CA PRO A 185 -1.25 5.49 6.91
C PRO A 185 -1.54 6.14 8.26
N THR A 186 -0.55 6.24 9.15
CA THR A 186 -0.68 6.82 10.50
C THR A 186 0.06 8.13 10.70
N SER A 187 0.94 8.53 9.76
CA SER A 187 1.85 9.67 9.95
C SER A 187 1.15 11.04 10.04
N ALA A 188 -0.07 11.18 9.54
CA ALA A 188 -0.87 12.41 9.62
C ALA A 188 -1.87 12.40 10.81
N LEU A 189 -1.78 11.42 11.71
CA LEU A 189 -2.70 11.25 12.82
C LEU A 189 -2.09 11.73 14.14
N ASP A 190 -2.96 12.21 15.02
CA ASP A 190 -2.61 12.38 16.43
C ASP A 190 -2.25 11.01 17.04
N PRO A 191 -1.24 10.94 17.94
CA PRO A 191 -0.76 9.68 18.51
C PRO A 191 -1.86 8.81 19.14
N GLU A 192 -2.88 9.42 19.75
CA GLU A 192 -4.00 8.72 20.34
C GLU A 192 -4.92 7.99 19.34
N LEU A 193 -4.91 8.42 18.05
CA LEU A 193 -5.72 7.85 16.98
C LEU A 193 -5.00 6.75 16.18
N VAL A 194 -3.68 6.68 16.30
CA VAL A 194 -2.83 5.71 15.58
C VAL A 194 -3.28 4.28 15.86
N GLY A 195 -3.51 3.95 17.13
CA GLY A 195 -3.87 2.60 17.57
C GLY A 195 -5.15 2.06 16.93
N GLU A 196 -6.15 2.92 16.66
CA GLU A 196 -7.40 2.51 16.01
C GLU A 196 -7.18 2.07 14.55
N VAL A 197 -6.34 2.81 13.82
CA VAL A 197 -6.02 2.50 12.43
C VAL A 197 -5.17 1.23 12.34
N LEU A 198 -4.16 1.08 13.21
CA LEU A 198 -3.32 -0.12 13.26
C LEU A 198 -4.12 -1.38 13.58
N LYS A 199 -5.12 -1.32 14.48
CA LYS A 199 -6.03 -2.44 14.77
C LYS A 199 -6.82 -2.86 13.53
N VAL A 200 -7.32 -1.91 12.74
CA VAL A 200 -8.00 -2.22 11.48
C VAL A 200 -7.04 -2.92 10.51
N MET A 201 -5.83 -2.42 10.35
CA MET A 201 -4.84 -3.03 9.46
C MET A 201 -4.44 -4.42 9.92
N GLN A 202 -4.27 -4.64 11.23
CA GLN A 202 -4.01 -5.96 11.80
C GLN A 202 -5.15 -6.94 11.49
N LYS A 203 -6.42 -6.53 11.67
CA LYS A 203 -7.57 -7.37 11.33
C LYS A 203 -7.59 -7.75 9.84
N LEU A 204 -7.23 -6.82 8.94
CA LEU A 204 -7.12 -7.11 7.51
C LEU A 204 -6.00 -8.12 7.21
N ALA A 205 -4.89 -8.07 7.93
CA ALA A 205 -3.81 -9.05 7.85
C ALA A 205 -4.28 -10.45 8.30
N GLU A 206 -4.99 -10.52 9.44
CA GLU A 206 -5.57 -11.76 9.98
C GLU A 206 -6.61 -12.38 9.02
N GLU A 207 -7.30 -11.57 8.23
CA GLU A 207 -8.20 -12.01 7.16
C GLU A 207 -7.47 -12.50 5.89
N GLY A 208 -6.14 -12.46 5.87
CA GLY A 208 -5.33 -12.89 4.74
C GLY A 208 -5.27 -11.90 3.57
N ARG A 209 -5.48 -10.60 3.83
CA ARG A 209 -5.29 -9.57 2.80
C ARG A 209 -3.80 -9.38 2.51
N THR A 210 -3.45 -9.31 1.24
CA THR A 210 -2.09 -8.98 0.81
C THR A 210 -1.86 -7.48 0.93
N MET A 211 -0.85 -7.08 1.68
CA MET A 211 -0.59 -5.67 2.00
C MET A 211 0.88 -5.31 1.86
N ILE A 212 1.17 -4.18 1.23
CA ILE A 212 2.47 -3.52 1.23
C ILE A 212 2.33 -2.22 2.00
N VAL A 213 3.08 -2.07 3.09
CA VAL A 213 2.89 -0.99 4.05
C VAL A 213 4.18 -0.21 4.24
N VAL A 214 4.24 1.01 3.76
CA VAL A 214 5.27 1.97 4.15
C VAL A 214 4.90 2.51 5.52
N THR A 215 5.75 2.32 6.53
CA THR A 215 5.41 2.67 7.90
C THR A 215 6.64 3.04 8.75
N HIS A 216 6.40 3.87 9.76
CA HIS A 216 7.30 4.14 10.88
C HIS A 216 6.90 3.39 12.17
N GLU A 217 5.80 2.64 12.12
CA GLU A 217 5.28 1.87 13.26
C GLU A 217 6.02 0.54 13.39
N MET A 218 7.13 0.55 14.13
CA MET A 218 7.97 -0.66 14.29
C MET A 218 7.24 -1.80 15.01
N GLY A 219 6.29 -1.48 15.89
CA GLY A 219 5.42 -2.46 16.54
C GLY A 219 4.54 -3.21 15.52
N PHE A 220 3.97 -2.50 14.56
CA PHE A 220 3.20 -3.10 13.46
C PHE A 220 4.12 -3.97 12.58
N ALA A 221 5.24 -3.43 12.13
CA ALA A 221 6.20 -4.17 11.30
C ALA A 221 6.68 -5.46 11.97
N ARG A 222 6.89 -5.45 13.29
CA ARG A 222 7.36 -6.61 14.07
C ARG A 222 6.27 -7.67 14.25
N ASN A 223 5.04 -7.26 14.55
CA ASN A 223 4.01 -8.17 15.07
C ASN A 223 3.00 -8.61 13.99
N VAL A 224 2.86 -7.85 12.91
CA VAL A 224 1.84 -8.08 11.87
C VAL A 224 2.45 -8.48 10.53
N SER A 225 3.64 -7.97 10.19
CA SER A 225 4.28 -8.30 8.91
C SER A 225 4.91 -9.69 8.94
N ASN A 226 4.91 -10.37 7.79
CA ASN A 226 5.68 -11.59 7.57
C ASN A 226 6.99 -11.32 6.82
N HIS A 227 7.16 -10.13 6.27
CA HIS A 227 8.40 -9.68 5.63
C HIS A 227 8.65 -8.20 5.92
N VAL A 228 9.89 -7.81 6.13
CA VAL A 228 10.32 -6.42 6.32
C VAL A 228 11.43 -6.10 5.33
N MET A 229 11.30 -4.97 4.64
CA MET A 229 12.30 -4.41 3.73
C MET A 229 12.80 -3.08 4.29
N PHE A 230 14.09 -2.96 4.51
CA PHE A 230 14.73 -1.69 4.85
C PHE A 230 15.28 -1.03 3.60
N LEU A 231 14.70 0.11 3.25
CA LEU A 231 15.10 0.91 2.10
C LEU A 231 16.04 2.04 2.53
N HIS A 232 17.23 2.10 1.93
CA HIS A 232 18.22 3.14 2.19
C HIS A 232 18.77 3.69 0.87
N GLN A 233 18.73 5.02 0.69
CA GLN A 233 19.24 5.71 -0.51
C GLN A 233 18.80 5.09 -1.84
N GLY A 234 17.53 4.70 -1.93
CA GLY A 234 16.94 4.13 -3.14
C GLY A 234 17.28 2.67 -3.42
N ARG A 235 17.86 1.93 -2.47
CA ARG A 235 18.19 0.51 -2.58
C ARG A 235 17.61 -0.27 -1.41
N THR A 236 17.31 -1.54 -1.65
CA THR A 236 17.06 -2.48 -0.55
C THR A 236 18.38 -2.79 0.12
N GLU A 237 18.57 -2.30 1.35
CA GLU A 237 19.78 -2.49 2.14
C GLU A 237 19.75 -3.82 2.89
N GLU A 238 18.60 -4.15 3.47
CA GLU A 238 18.36 -5.41 4.16
C GLU A 238 16.88 -5.78 4.08
N GLU A 239 16.57 -7.06 3.94
CA GLU A 239 15.20 -7.57 3.96
C GLU A 239 15.14 -8.99 4.52
N GLY A 240 13.98 -9.39 5.01
CA GLY A 240 13.76 -10.73 5.55
C GLY A 240 12.62 -10.80 6.55
N LEU A 241 12.65 -11.82 7.40
CA LEU A 241 11.68 -11.97 8.48
C LEU A 241 11.80 -10.83 9.49
N PRO A 242 10.69 -10.36 10.09
CA PRO A 242 10.71 -9.29 11.09
C PRO A 242 11.69 -9.56 12.25
N ALA A 243 11.78 -10.80 12.70
CA ALA A 243 12.69 -11.19 13.78
C ALA A 243 14.17 -10.97 13.39
N ASP A 244 14.54 -11.26 12.15
CA ASP A 244 15.90 -11.09 11.68
C ASP A 244 16.22 -9.61 11.45
N VAL A 245 15.36 -8.92 10.70
CA VAL A 245 15.58 -7.52 10.29
C VAL A 245 15.47 -6.53 11.47
N LEU A 246 14.47 -6.73 12.36
CA LEU A 246 14.20 -5.76 13.43
C LEU A 246 14.83 -6.10 14.78
N SER A 247 15.24 -7.36 15.01
CA SER A 247 15.81 -7.78 16.28
C SER A 247 17.29 -8.17 16.19
N ALA A 248 17.75 -8.61 15.03
CA ALA A 248 19.14 -9.00 14.76
C ALA A 248 19.66 -8.41 13.44
N PRO A 249 19.56 -7.08 13.23
CA PRO A 249 19.97 -6.43 11.99
C PRO A 249 21.45 -6.67 11.68
N ARG A 250 21.77 -6.95 10.42
CA ARG A 250 23.13 -7.18 9.93
C ARG A 250 23.77 -5.87 9.48
N SER A 251 23.00 -5.03 8.77
CA SER A 251 23.45 -3.75 8.25
C SER A 251 23.68 -2.74 9.38
N GLU A 252 24.85 -2.10 9.40
CA GLU A 252 25.14 -1.00 10.31
C GLU A 252 24.19 0.19 10.10
N ARG A 253 23.72 0.41 8.88
CA ARG A 253 22.74 1.45 8.57
C ARG A 253 21.39 1.15 9.21
N LEU A 254 20.95 -0.11 9.17
CA LEU A 254 19.71 -0.53 9.80
C LEU A 254 19.81 -0.42 11.33
N LYS A 255 20.94 -0.81 11.94
CA LYS A 255 21.20 -0.62 13.38
C LYS A 255 21.09 0.84 13.79
N GLN A 256 21.71 1.74 13.01
CA GLN A 256 21.62 3.19 13.22
C GLN A 256 20.18 3.71 13.08
N PHE A 257 19.44 3.23 12.10
CA PHE A 257 18.04 3.59 11.90
C PHE A 257 17.18 3.15 13.09
N LEU A 258 17.30 1.90 13.52
CA LEU A 258 16.51 1.35 14.64
C LEU A 258 16.88 1.99 16.00
N SER A 259 18.12 2.43 16.19
CA SER A 259 18.54 3.18 17.39
C SER A 259 18.12 4.66 17.37
N GLY A 260 17.48 5.15 16.30
CA GLY A 260 17.14 6.55 16.13
C GLY A 260 18.30 7.47 15.75
N SER A 261 19.48 6.93 15.45
CA SER A 261 20.67 7.70 15.06
C SER A 261 20.70 8.06 13.58
N LEU A 262 19.92 7.38 12.76
CA LEU A 262 19.71 7.67 11.34
C LEU A 262 18.33 8.30 11.15
N LYS A 263 18.30 9.60 10.84
CA LYS A 263 17.06 10.36 10.57
C LYS A 263 16.79 10.48 9.06
#